data_5c86bd8fdeb2d6b2073bef366b6bcef7
#
_entry.id   5c86bd8fdeb2d6b2073bef366b6bcef7
#
_cell.length_a   1.000
_cell.length_b   1.000
_cell.length_c   1.000
_cell.angle_alpha   90.00
_cell.angle_beta   90.00
_cell.angle_gamma   90.00
#
_symmetry.space_group_name_H-M   'P 1'
#
loop_
_entity.id
_entity.type
_entity.pdbx_description
1 polymer ?
#
loop_
_entity_poly.entity_id
_entity_poly.type
_entity_poly.pdbx_seq_one_letter_code
_entity_poly.pdbx_strand_id
1 'polypeptide(L)' 'MELNEQIKELRKKAKLTQVEFAKRAGFGLRFIRELEQGKSTVRLDKLNQVLEFFGYHLEVKRNESKNTKEG' A
#
# COMPACT_ATOMS: atom_id res chain seq x y z
N MET A 1 -1.99 -10.32 -6.38
CA MET A 1 -1.01 -9.23 -6.44
C MET A 1 -0.67 -8.76 -5.04
N GLU A 2 0.59 -8.66 -4.74
CA GLU A 2 1.03 -8.21 -3.43
C GLU A 2 0.63 -6.76 -3.18
N LEU A 3 0.46 -6.41 -1.91
CA LEU A 3 0.03 -5.06 -1.55
C LEU A 3 1.00 -4.00 -2.06
N ASN A 4 2.30 -4.26 -1.94
CA ASN A 4 3.29 -3.31 -2.45
C ASN A 4 3.15 -3.09 -3.95
N GLU A 5 2.82 -4.14 -4.69
CA GLU A 5 2.60 -4.02 -6.14
C GLU A 5 1.31 -3.29 -6.44
N GLN A 6 0.29 -3.49 -5.61
CA GLN A 6 -0.97 -2.77 -5.80
C GLN A 6 -0.78 -1.27 -5.61
N ILE A 7 0.00 -0.89 -4.61
CA ILE A 7 0.27 0.52 -4.36
C ILE A 7 1.05 1.13 -5.53
N LYS A 8 2.02 0.39 -6.04
CA LYS A 8 2.77 0.84 -7.19
C LYS A 8 1.87 1.04 -8.41
N GLU A 9 0.93 0.12 -8.59
CA GLU A 9 -0.03 0.24 -9.70
C GLU A 9 -0.92 1.46 -9.54
N LEU A 10 -1.39 1.71 -8.32
CA LEU A 10 -2.22 2.89 -8.07
C LEU A 10 -1.45 4.16 -8.40
N ARG A 11 -0.18 4.20 -7.99
CA ARG A 11 0.66 5.36 -8.29
C ARG A 11 0.81 5.57 -9.78
N LYS A 12 1.08 4.49 -10.51
CA LYS A 12 1.27 4.57 -11.95
C LYS A 12 -0.01 4.98 -12.67
N LYS A 13 -1.15 4.48 -12.21
CA LYS A 13 -2.43 4.87 -12.79
C LYS A 13 -2.70 6.35 -12.57
N ALA A 14 -2.23 6.90 -11.46
CA ALA A 14 -2.36 8.32 -11.19
C ALA A 14 -1.32 9.14 -11.93
N LYS A 15 -0.43 8.47 -12.66
CA LYS A 15 0.63 9.11 -13.46
C LYS A 15 1.58 9.93 -12.61
N LEU A 16 1.91 9.38 -11.45
CA LEU A 16 2.84 10.03 -10.51
C LEU A 16 4.16 9.27 -10.49
N THR A 17 5.26 10.03 -10.43
CA THR A 17 6.54 9.42 -10.11
C THR A 17 6.59 9.18 -8.61
N GLN A 18 7.58 8.40 -8.16
CA GLN A 18 7.74 8.19 -6.72
C GLN A 18 7.97 9.50 -5.99
N VAL A 19 8.73 10.40 -6.58
CA VAL A 19 9.01 11.70 -5.99
C VAL A 19 7.73 12.52 -5.85
N GLU A 20 6.94 12.56 -6.91
CA GLU A 20 5.68 13.30 -6.89
C GLU A 20 4.70 12.73 -5.88
N PHE A 21 4.62 11.41 -5.83
CA PHE A 21 3.73 10.74 -4.89
C PHE A 21 4.15 11.05 -3.45
N ALA A 22 5.44 10.93 -3.16
CA ALA A 22 5.94 11.23 -1.82
C ALA A 22 5.59 12.65 -1.40
N LYS A 23 5.79 13.59 -2.30
CA LYS A 23 5.50 14.99 -2.02
C LYS A 23 4.03 15.23 -1.75
N ARG A 24 3.17 14.69 -2.62
CA ARG A 24 1.73 14.94 -2.51
C ARG A 24 1.12 14.24 -1.31
N ALA A 25 1.58 13.04 -1.01
CA ALA A 25 1.04 12.27 0.10
C ALA A 25 1.65 12.67 1.44
N GLY A 26 2.73 13.46 1.42
CA GLY A 26 3.36 13.90 2.65
C GLY A 26 4.29 12.88 3.27
N PHE A 27 4.87 12.01 2.47
CA PHE A 27 5.81 10.99 2.96
C PHE A 27 7.19 11.22 2.39
N GLY A 28 8.20 10.67 3.06
CA GLY A 28 9.56 10.71 2.53
C GLY A 28 9.70 9.80 1.32
N LEU A 29 10.56 10.19 0.39
CA LEU A 29 10.79 9.39 -0.80
C LEU A 29 11.33 8.00 -0.45
N ARG A 30 12.20 7.92 0.56
CA ARG A 30 12.76 6.65 0.97
C ARG A 30 11.68 5.70 1.47
N PHE A 31 10.71 6.25 2.21
CA PHE A 31 9.58 5.46 2.70
C PHE A 31 8.79 4.88 1.54
N ILE A 32 8.50 5.70 0.54
CA ILE A 32 7.73 5.25 -0.64
C ILE A 32 8.51 4.17 -1.39
N ARG A 33 9.81 4.35 -1.55
CA ARG A 33 10.62 3.35 -2.24
C ARG A 33 10.63 2.02 -1.51
N GLU A 34 10.79 2.05 -0.19
CA GLU A 34 10.80 0.82 0.59
C GLU A 34 9.44 0.16 0.59
N LEU A 35 8.39 0.96 0.64
CA LEU A 35 7.03 0.43 0.59
C LEU A 35 6.79 -0.32 -0.71
N GLU A 36 7.17 0.26 -1.84
CA GLU A 36 6.95 -0.36 -3.13
C GLU A 36 7.86 -1.55 -3.38
N GLN A 37 8.97 -1.63 -2.67
CA GLN A 37 9.86 -2.78 -2.75
C GLN A 37 9.36 -3.97 -1.93
N GLY A 38 8.36 -3.75 -1.10
CA GLY A 38 7.80 -4.84 -0.32
C GLY A 38 8.53 -5.10 0.99
N LYS A 39 9.12 -4.07 1.57
CA LYS A 39 9.74 -4.24 2.88
C LYS A 39 8.71 -4.68 3.90
N SER A 40 9.09 -5.61 4.76
CA SER A 40 8.14 -6.24 5.66
C SER A 40 7.80 -5.44 6.91
N THR A 41 8.59 -4.41 7.23
CA THR A 41 8.40 -3.66 8.46
C THR A 41 7.81 -2.29 8.17
N VAL A 42 6.55 -2.27 7.74
CA VAL A 42 5.84 -1.03 7.48
C VAL A 42 4.73 -0.89 8.52
N ARG A 43 4.64 0.28 9.13
CA ARG A 43 3.60 0.53 10.14
C ARG A 43 2.24 0.59 9.45
N LEU A 44 1.26 -0.03 10.10
CA LEU A 44 -0.08 -0.10 9.53
C LEU A 44 -0.72 1.28 9.39
N ASP A 45 -0.50 2.16 10.36
CA ASP A 45 -1.09 3.50 10.28
C ASP A 45 -0.55 4.27 9.08
N LYS A 46 0.74 4.16 8.82
CA LYS A 46 1.33 4.83 7.67
C LYS A 46 0.87 4.21 6.35
N LEU A 47 0.79 2.89 6.34
CA LEU A 47 0.32 2.18 5.16
C LEU A 47 -1.11 2.61 4.82
N ASN A 48 -1.96 2.70 5.84
CA ASN A 48 -3.34 3.12 5.62
C ASN A 48 -3.42 4.55 5.11
N GLN A 49 -2.53 5.43 5.59
CA GLN A 49 -2.49 6.81 5.10
C GLN A 49 -2.13 6.85 3.61
N VAL A 50 -1.21 5.98 3.20
CA VAL A 50 -0.84 5.90 1.78
C VAL A 50 -2.04 5.47 0.94
N LEU A 51 -2.77 4.46 1.42
CA LEU A 51 -3.95 3.98 0.70
C LEU A 51 -5.05 5.02 0.66
N GLU A 52 -5.23 5.77 1.75
CA GLU A 52 -6.25 6.82 1.79
C GLU A 52 -5.98 7.91 0.77
N PHE A 53 -4.72 8.15 0.46
CA PHE A 53 -4.39 9.12 -0.57
C PHE A 53 -5.05 8.76 -1.90
N PHE A 54 -5.20 7.46 -2.16
CA PHE A 54 -5.82 6.98 -3.38
C PHE A 54 -7.30 6.64 -3.20
N GLY A 55 -7.85 6.89 -2.01
CA GLY A 55 -9.25 6.58 -1.76
C GLY A 55 -9.52 5.17 -1.32
N TYR A 56 -8.50 4.48 -0.81
CA TYR A 56 -8.61 3.11 -0.34
C TYR A 56 -8.31 3.03 1.14
N HIS A 57 -8.56 1.90 1.73
CA HIS A 57 -8.19 1.65 3.12
C HIS A 57 -7.95 0.16 3.32
N LEU A 58 -7.28 -0.17 4.42
CA LEU A 58 -7.06 -1.56 4.78
C LEU A 58 -8.33 -2.12 5.40
N GLU A 59 -8.56 -3.40 5.15
CA GLU A 59 -9.76 -4.05 5.62
C GLU A 59 -9.46 -5.49 5.97
N VAL A 60 -10.04 -5.97 7.06
CA VAL A 60 -9.94 -7.37 7.43
C VAL A 60 -10.98 -8.13 6.64
N LYS A 61 -10.54 -9.17 5.96
CA LYS A 61 -11.45 -9.95 5.14
C LYS A 61 -11.25 -11.42 5.41
N ARG A 62 -12.37 -12.13 5.49
CA ARG A 62 -12.30 -13.56 5.71
C ARG A 62 -11.61 -14.24 4.55
N ASN A 63 -10.75 -15.19 4.89
CA ASN A 63 -10.08 -15.98 3.87
C ASN A 63 -11.09 -16.96 3.26
N GLU A 64 -11.31 -16.84 1.97
CA GLU A 64 -12.29 -17.65 1.26
C GLU A 64 -11.74 -18.98 0.80
N SER A 65 -10.48 -19.11 0.70
CA SER A 65 -9.89 -20.27 0.05
C SER A 65 -9.89 -21.51 0.92
N LYS A 66 -10.28 -21.45 2.06
CA LYS A 66 -10.26 -22.67 2.83
C LYS A 66 -11.24 -22.68 3.87
N ASN A 67 -11.00 -22.78 4.01
CA ASN A 67 -11.49 -22.79 4.94
C ASN A 67 -11.27 -22.95 6.01
N THR A 68 -11.27 -22.79 6.28
CA THR A 68 -10.94 -22.88 7.13
C THR A 68 -11.12 -23.28 8.11
N LYS A 69 -10.98 -23.77 8.36
CA LYS A 69 -11.13 -24.22 9.20
C LYS A 69 -11.08 -23.98 10.15
N GLU A 70 -10.99 -23.88 10.37
CA GLU A 70 -10.88 -23.78 11.20
C GLU A 70 -11.17 -23.45 11.89
N GLY A 71 -11.17 -23.35 11.86
CA GLY A 71 -11.56 -23.03 12.59
C GLY A 71 -11.71 -22.77 13.22
#